data_86dd6623e9c11838e65e697ff53a9c71
#
_entry.id   86dd6623e9c11838e65e697ff53a9c71
#
_cell.length_a   1.000
_cell.length_b   1.000
_cell.length_c   1.000
_cell.angle_alpha   90.00
_cell.angle_beta   90.00
_cell.angle_gamma   90.00
#
_symmetry.space_group_name_H-M   'P 1'
#
loop_
_entity.id
_entity.type
_entity.pdbx_description
1 polymer ?
#
loop_
_entity_poly.entity_id
_entity_poly.type
_entity_poly.pdbx_seq_one_letter_code
_entity_poly.pdbx_strand_id
1 'polypeptide(L)'
;MKMSTQIVSIVKKIIGDYPIQSSWTPSEFIDYYWNIYQKEYPKNNSVNGGVFEQLLVLSLLREGISPVYVQAELAFVPNVILDIVLYNRKTPITISAKTTLRERWKQADLEAMATKYVHREAKCYVLTLSRDEVKARRSDKNSYMGINDFILANTKEYDDLINELKRINISASESVKIIQTDNKVYDKKKAEEIYKIIL
;
A
#
# COMPACT_ATOMS: atom_id res chain seq x y z
N MET A 1 -16.29 1.59 0.85
CA MET A 1 -16.52 0.14 0.54
C MET A 1 -16.01 -0.68 1.71
N LYS A 2 -16.83 -1.49 2.37
CA LYS A 2 -16.35 -2.37 3.45
C LYS A 2 -15.29 -3.32 2.88
N MET A 3 -14.17 -3.47 3.57
CA MET A 3 -13.17 -4.48 3.24
C MET A 3 -13.86 -5.84 3.13
N SER A 4 -13.67 -6.54 2.02
CA SER A 4 -14.35 -7.81 1.80
C SER A 4 -13.95 -8.78 2.92
N THR A 5 -14.93 -9.30 3.64
CA THR A 5 -14.73 -10.33 4.68
C THR A 5 -13.91 -11.50 4.15
N GLN A 6 -14.05 -11.79 2.86
CA GLN A 6 -13.28 -12.79 2.15
C GLN A 6 -11.77 -12.50 2.14
N ILE A 7 -11.35 -11.25 1.83
CA ILE A 7 -9.92 -10.87 1.78
C ILE A 7 -9.29 -11.01 3.17
N VAL A 8 -9.96 -10.51 4.21
CA VAL A 8 -9.48 -10.64 5.60
C VAL A 8 -9.35 -12.11 5.99
N SER A 9 -10.36 -12.93 5.65
CA SER A 9 -10.34 -14.37 5.94
C SER A 9 -9.17 -15.09 5.27
N ILE A 10 -8.90 -14.77 3.99
CA ILE A 10 -7.77 -15.32 3.23
C ILE A 10 -6.45 -14.97 3.90
N VAL A 11 -6.20 -13.67 4.12
CA VAL A 11 -4.93 -13.19 4.70
C VAL A 11 -4.73 -13.73 6.11
N LYS A 12 -5.79 -13.73 6.94
CA LYS A 12 -5.76 -14.31 8.29
C LYS A 12 -5.40 -15.80 8.26
N LYS A 13 -6.01 -16.56 7.34
CA LYS A 13 -5.73 -17.99 7.21
C LYS A 13 -4.28 -18.23 6.80
N ILE A 14 -3.80 -17.55 5.77
CA ILE A 14 -2.42 -17.70 5.27
C ILE A 14 -1.41 -17.38 6.38
N ILE A 15 -1.56 -16.24 7.07
CA ILE A 15 -0.62 -15.87 8.14
C ILE A 15 -0.74 -16.78 9.36
N GLY A 16 -1.95 -17.30 9.66
CA GLY A 16 -2.16 -18.26 10.74
C GLY A 16 -1.53 -19.61 10.46
N ASP A 17 -1.64 -20.10 9.23
CA ASP A 17 -1.07 -21.39 8.82
C ASP A 17 0.47 -21.30 8.61
N TYR A 18 0.99 -20.13 8.27
CA TYR A 18 2.41 -19.85 7.99
C TYR A 18 2.91 -18.67 8.83
N PRO A 19 3.38 -18.87 10.07
CA PRO A 19 3.71 -17.79 11.00
C PRO A 19 4.82 -16.87 10.48
N ILE A 20 4.70 -15.58 10.80
CA ILE A 20 5.65 -14.52 10.43
C ILE A 20 7.00 -14.78 11.10
N GLN A 21 8.07 -14.74 10.31
CA GLN A 21 9.43 -14.78 10.84
C GLN A 21 9.95 -13.37 11.07
N SER A 22 10.46 -13.11 12.27
CA SER A 22 10.98 -11.80 12.66
C SER A 22 12.20 -11.35 11.84
N SER A 23 12.96 -12.30 11.28
CA SER A 23 14.15 -12.04 10.47
C SER A 23 13.88 -11.58 9.05
N TRP A 24 12.65 -11.72 8.56
CA TRP A 24 12.34 -11.34 7.18
C TRP A 24 12.40 -9.83 6.97
N THR A 25 12.97 -9.44 5.83
CA THR A 25 12.85 -8.08 5.32
C THR A 25 11.41 -7.81 4.86
N PRO A 26 11.00 -6.54 4.69
CA PRO A 26 9.70 -6.20 4.13
C PRO A 26 9.40 -6.86 2.79
N SER A 27 10.39 -6.91 1.90
CA SER A 27 10.24 -7.52 0.58
C SER A 27 10.11 -9.05 0.65
N GLU A 28 10.84 -9.72 1.53
CA GLU A 28 10.71 -11.16 1.78
C GLU A 28 9.34 -11.51 2.35
N PHE A 29 8.81 -10.68 3.26
CA PHE A 29 7.45 -10.82 3.77
C PHE A 29 6.42 -10.79 2.64
N ILE A 30 6.49 -9.82 1.75
CA ILE A 30 5.57 -9.70 0.60
C ILE A 30 5.72 -10.90 -0.33
N ASP A 31 6.97 -11.23 -0.72
CA ASP A 31 7.24 -12.33 -1.67
C ASP A 31 6.72 -13.66 -1.13
N TYR A 32 7.02 -13.98 0.13
CA TYR A 32 6.62 -15.23 0.76
C TYR A 32 5.10 -15.41 0.79
N TYR A 33 4.35 -14.45 1.35
CA TYR A 33 2.90 -14.57 1.48
C TYR A 33 2.17 -14.45 0.16
N TRP A 34 2.71 -13.66 -0.78
CA TRP A 34 2.16 -13.60 -2.12
C TRP A 34 2.29 -14.93 -2.86
N ASN A 35 3.42 -15.60 -2.75
CA ASN A 35 3.65 -16.91 -3.36
C ASN A 35 2.73 -17.98 -2.76
N ILE A 36 2.52 -18.00 -1.44
CA ILE A 36 1.54 -18.90 -0.79
C ILE A 36 0.14 -18.61 -1.32
N TYR A 37 -0.28 -17.34 -1.32
CA TYR A 37 -1.58 -16.96 -1.84
C TYR A 37 -1.80 -17.43 -3.28
N GLN A 38 -0.83 -17.21 -4.16
CA GLN A 38 -0.92 -17.63 -5.56
C GLN A 38 -0.99 -19.16 -5.73
N LYS A 39 -0.40 -19.90 -4.82
CA LYS A 39 -0.40 -21.38 -4.84
C LYS A 39 -1.70 -21.97 -4.32
N GLU A 40 -2.27 -21.38 -3.26
CA GLU A 40 -3.42 -21.95 -2.56
C GLU A 40 -4.78 -21.46 -3.07
N TYR A 41 -4.81 -20.32 -3.76
CA TYR A 41 -6.05 -19.68 -4.17
C TYR A 41 -6.15 -19.51 -5.70
N PRO A 42 -7.34 -19.72 -6.29
CA PRO A 42 -7.54 -19.55 -7.72
C PRO A 42 -7.39 -18.08 -8.12
N LYS A 43 -6.91 -17.85 -9.33
CA LYS A 43 -6.77 -16.50 -9.88
C LYS A 43 -8.10 -15.75 -9.89
N ASN A 44 -8.15 -14.66 -9.14
CA ASN A 44 -9.26 -13.71 -9.11
C ASN A 44 -8.73 -12.28 -8.99
N ASN A 45 -8.81 -11.51 -10.06
CA ASN A 45 -8.19 -10.19 -10.14
C ASN A 45 -8.68 -9.21 -9.05
N SER A 46 -9.95 -9.28 -8.67
CA SER A 46 -10.50 -8.43 -7.61
C SER A 46 -9.94 -8.82 -6.24
N VAL A 47 -9.88 -10.11 -5.96
CA VAL A 47 -9.33 -10.64 -4.70
C VAL A 47 -7.82 -10.42 -4.63
N ASN A 48 -7.12 -10.65 -5.75
CA ASN A 48 -5.66 -10.43 -5.84
C ASN A 48 -5.26 -9.01 -5.41
N GLY A 49 -5.94 -7.99 -5.93
CA GLY A 49 -5.67 -6.60 -5.56
C GLY A 49 -5.85 -6.35 -4.06
N GLY A 50 -6.94 -6.84 -3.50
CA GLY A 50 -7.21 -6.67 -2.07
C GLY A 50 -6.25 -7.43 -1.16
N VAL A 51 -5.87 -8.67 -1.52
CA VAL A 51 -4.85 -9.43 -0.77
C VAL A 51 -3.51 -8.71 -0.81
N PHE A 52 -3.07 -8.25 -1.97
CA PHE A 52 -1.82 -7.51 -2.10
C PHE A 52 -1.83 -6.21 -1.27
N GLU A 53 -2.92 -5.43 -1.34
CA GLU A 53 -3.09 -4.23 -0.53
C GLU A 53 -2.97 -4.55 0.97
N GLN A 54 -3.61 -5.62 1.46
CA GLN A 54 -3.55 -6.01 2.86
C GLN A 54 -2.15 -6.49 3.29
N LEU A 55 -1.44 -7.21 2.43
CA LEU A 55 -0.05 -7.60 2.70
C LEU A 55 0.86 -6.36 2.83
N LEU A 56 0.66 -5.34 1.98
CA LEU A 56 1.40 -4.07 2.08
C LEU A 56 1.07 -3.35 3.40
N VAL A 57 -0.20 -3.27 3.80
CA VAL A 57 -0.61 -2.67 5.08
C VAL A 57 0.06 -3.38 6.25
N LEU A 58 0.03 -4.71 6.29
CA LEU A 58 0.65 -5.49 7.35
C LEU A 58 2.17 -5.33 7.38
N SER A 59 2.82 -5.28 6.21
CA SER A 59 4.25 -5.02 6.11
C SER A 59 4.62 -3.64 6.67
N LEU A 60 3.87 -2.58 6.31
CA LEU A 60 4.08 -1.23 6.85
C LEU A 60 3.95 -1.20 8.38
N LEU A 61 2.89 -1.81 8.92
CA LEU A 61 2.64 -1.86 10.36
C LEU A 61 3.70 -2.66 11.11
N ARG A 62 4.15 -3.78 10.55
CA ARG A 62 5.25 -4.58 11.07
C ARG A 62 6.53 -3.76 11.22
N GLU A 63 6.80 -2.89 10.27
CA GLU A 63 7.96 -2.01 10.26
C GLU A 63 7.80 -0.74 11.14
N GLY A 64 6.70 -0.66 11.89
CA GLY A 64 6.41 0.44 12.81
C GLY A 64 5.86 1.69 12.12
N ILE A 65 5.50 1.60 10.85
CA ILE A 65 4.88 2.71 10.10
C ILE A 65 3.38 2.71 10.40
N SER A 66 2.93 3.62 11.24
CA SER A 66 1.55 3.68 11.76
C SER A 66 1.18 5.12 12.12
N PRO A 67 -0.09 5.53 11.94
CA PRO A 67 -1.21 4.77 11.38
C PRO A 67 -1.17 4.70 9.85
N VAL A 68 -1.80 3.66 9.30
CA VAL A 68 -2.00 3.46 7.85
C VAL A 68 -3.47 3.68 7.51
N TYR A 69 -3.76 4.63 6.64
CA TYR A 69 -5.11 4.90 6.16
C TYR A 69 -5.32 4.16 4.84
N VAL A 70 -6.41 3.40 4.75
CA VAL A 70 -6.69 2.53 3.59
C VAL A 70 -7.96 2.97 2.90
N GLN A 71 -7.97 3.00 1.57
CA GLN A 71 -9.09 3.46 0.75
C GLN A 71 -9.59 4.83 1.25
N ALA A 72 -8.66 5.77 1.35
CA ALA A 72 -8.84 7.06 1.99
C ALA A 72 -8.96 8.20 0.99
N GLU A 73 -9.71 9.22 1.36
CA GLU A 73 -9.77 10.49 0.66
C GLU A 73 -8.92 11.53 1.40
N LEU A 74 -8.15 12.30 0.67
CA LEU A 74 -7.44 13.46 1.21
C LEU A 74 -8.32 14.71 1.09
N ALA A 75 -8.30 15.55 2.11
CA ALA A 75 -9.02 16.82 2.09
C ALA A 75 -8.63 17.66 0.87
N PHE A 76 -9.64 18.25 0.24
CA PHE A 76 -9.52 19.09 -0.96
C PHE A 76 -9.03 18.38 -2.24
N VAL A 77 -8.90 17.06 -2.23
CA VAL A 77 -8.64 16.25 -3.43
C VAL A 77 -9.95 15.54 -3.82
N PRO A 78 -10.78 16.14 -4.69
CA PRO A 78 -12.12 15.64 -4.96
C PRO A 78 -12.08 14.35 -5.80
N ASN A 79 -13.00 13.43 -5.47
CA ASN A 79 -13.25 12.22 -6.26
C ASN A 79 -12.07 11.26 -6.40
N VAL A 80 -11.11 11.30 -5.47
CA VAL A 80 -9.95 10.41 -5.46
C VAL A 80 -9.98 9.55 -4.20
N ILE A 81 -10.05 8.23 -4.38
CA ILE A 81 -9.91 7.25 -3.30
C ILE A 81 -8.54 6.59 -3.46
N LEU A 82 -7.66 6.85 -2.51
CA LEU A 82 -6.28 6.37 -2.51
C LEU A 82 -6.19 5.02 -1.80
N ASP A 83 -5.48 4.07 -2.39
CA ASP A 83 -5.36 2.71 -1.85
C ASP A 83 -4.75 2.75 -0.43
N ILE A 84 -3.62 3.43 -0.25
CA ILE A 84 -2.95 3.63 1.06
C ILE A 84 -2.48 5.09 1.17
N VAL A 85 -2.71 5.68 2.34
CA VAL A 85 -2.20 7.00 2.71
C VAL A 85 -1.47 6.94 4.03
N LEU A 86 -0.27 7.53 4.07
CA LEU A 86 0.50 7.76 5.29
C LEU A 86 0.53 9.28 5.51
N TYR A 87 -0.02 9.72 6.63
CA TYR A 87 -0.15 11.13 6.89
C TYR A 87 1.14 11.75 7.43
N ASN A 88 1.62 12.74 6.74
CA ASN A 88 2.56 13.73 7.24
C ASN A 88 2.07 15.10 6.78
N ARG A 89 2.09 16.10 7.68
CA ARG A 89 1.53 17.43 7.41
C ARG A 89 2.16 18.13 6.21
N LYS A 90 3.47 17.96 6.01
CA LYS A 90 4.21 18.62 4.90
C LYS A 90 4.24 17.73 3.66
N THR A 91 4.49 16.46 3.84
CA THR A 91 4.76 15.49 2.78
C THR A 91 3.86 14.27 2.97
N PRO A 92 2.57 14.37 2.67
CA PRO A 92 1.72 13.19 2.68
C PRO A 92 2.20 12.18 1.64
N ILE A 93 2.13 10.90 1.99
CA ILE A 93 2.59 9.81 1.13
C ILE A 93 1.39 9.01 0.69
N THR A 94 1.29 8.75 -0.59
CA THR A 94 0.27 7.87 -1.17
C THR A 94 0.91 6.68 -1.84
N ILE A 95 0.33 5.51 -1.66
CA ILE A 95 0.78 4.27 -2.29
C ILE A 95 -0.40 3.66 -3.03
N SER A 96 -0.27 3.52 -4.33
CA SER A 96 -1.23 2.78 -5.14
C SER A 96 -0.75 1.33 -5.29
N ALA A 97 -1.58 0.39 -4.86
CA ALA A 97 -1.27 -1.04 -4.87
C ALA A 97 -1.83 -1.71 -6.14
N LYS A 98 -0.97 -2.16 -7.02
CA LYS A 98 -1.36 -2.79 -8.30
C LYS A 98 -0.56 -4.06 -8.51
N THR A 99 -1.21 -5.23 -8.50
CA THR A 99 -0.53 -6.51 -8.78
C THR A 99 0.09 -6.56 -10.17
N THR A 100 -0.53 -5.88 -11.13
CA THR A 100 -0.03 -5.61 -12.49
C THR A 100 -0.37 -4.19 -12.88
N LEU A 101 0.48 -3.54 -13.66
CA LEU A 101 0.27 -2.14 -14.05
C LEU A 101 -0.70 -2.02 -15.23
N ARG A 102 -0.44 -2.72 -16.34
CA ARG A 102 -1.18 -2.59 -17.61
C ARG A 102 -1.55 -1.11 -17.87
N GLU A 103 -2.83 -0.81 -18.11
CA GLU A 103 -3.35 0.56 -18.22
C GLU A 103 -3.73 1.20 -16.87
N ARG A 104 -3.69 0.43 -15.77
CA ARG A 104 -4.14 0.90 -14.44
C ARG A 104 -3.17 1.90 -13.79
N TRP A 105 -1.92 1.94 -14.24
CA TRP A 105 -0.96 2.95 -13.81
C TRP A 105 -1.39 4.37 -14.22
N LYS A 106 -2.12 4.54 -15.33
CA LYS A 106 -2.65 5.84 -15.77
C LYS A 106 -3.62 6.42 -14.75
N GLN A 107 -4.48 5.57 -14.18
CA GLN A 107 -5.36 6.00 -13.09
C GLN A 107 -4.53 6.45 -11.88
N ALA A 108 -3.53 5.67 -11.48
CA ALA A 108 -2.66 6.02 -10.35
C ALA A 108 -1.90 7.33 -10.61
N ASP A 109 -1.51 7.62 -11.84
CA ASP A 109 -0.85 8.88 -12.22
C ASP A 109 -1.81 10.07 -12.11
N LEU A 110 -3.05 9.93 -12.60
CA LEU A 110 -4.08 10.97 -12.44
C LEU A 110 -4.40 11.25 -10.97
N GLU A 111 -4.53 10.21 -10.15
CA GLU A 111 -4.73 10.33 -8.70
C GLU A 111 -3.54 11.03 -8.03
N ALA A 112 -2.32 10.71 -8.43
CA ALA A 112 -1.11 11.34 -7.95
C ALA A 112 -1.01 12.81 -8.37
N MET A 113 -1.36 13.14 -9.62
CA MET A 113 -1.43 14.51 -10.11
C MET A 113 -2.46 15.33 -9.32
N ALA A 114 -3.67 14.81 -9.12
CA ALA A 114 -4.70 15.47 -8.33
C ALA A 114 -4.24 15.69 -6.88
N THR A 115 -3.57 14.69 -6.29
CA THR A 115 -3.00 14.81 -4.95
C THR A 115 -1.95 15.92 -4.88
N LYS A 116 -1.01 15.96 -5.82
CA LYS A 116 0.06 16.98 -5.87
C LYS A 116 -0.44 18.36 -6.23
N TYR A 117 -1.56 18.47 -6.92
CA TYR A 117 -2.17 19.78 -7.19
C TYR A 117 -2.55 20.49 -5.89
N VAL A 118 -3.03 19.74 -4.90
CA VAL A 118 -3.39 20.27 -3.58
C VAL A 118 -2.22 20.20 -2.60
N HIS A 119 -1.55 19.06 -2.53
CA HIS A 119 -0.44 18.78 -1.62
C HIS A 119 0.86 18.69 -2.43
N ARG A 120 1.45 19.82 -2.76
CA ARG A 120 2.59 19.92 -3.70
C ARG A 120 3.78 19.05 -3.34
N GLU A 121 4.04 18.86 -2.04
CA GLU A 121 5.14 18.04 -1.53
C GLU A 121 4.76 16.56 -1.34
N ALA A 122 3.56 16.16 -1.78
CA ALA A 122 3.15 14.77 -1.68
C ALA A 122 4.10 13.83 -2.45
N LYS A 123 4.39 12.69 -1.85
CA LYS A 123 5.11 11.59 -2.51
C LYS A 123 4.13 10.49 -2.89
N CYS A 124 4.06 10.19 -4.16
CA CYS A 124 3.09 9.25 -4.72
C CYS A 124 3.84 8.07 -5.35
N TYR A 125 3.67 6.88 -4.80
CA TYR A 125 4.32 5.66 -5.26
C TYR A 125 3.31 4.67 -5.81
N VAL A 126 3.73 3.88 -6.79
CA VAL A 126 2.99 2.71 -7.24
C VAL A 126 3.77 1.46 -6.87
N LEU A 127 3.21 0.61 -6.03
CA LEU A 127 3.79 -0.66 -5.66
C LEU A 127 3.16 -1.78 -6.49
N THR A 128 4.01 -2.62 -7.05
CA THR A 128 3.59 -3.73 -7.92
C THR A 128 4.50 -4.94 -7.78
N LEU A 129 4.08 -6.05 -8.38
CA LEU A 129 4.84 -7.30 -8.45
C LEU A 129 5.34 -7.62 -9.87
N SER A 130 5.06 -6.71 -10.83
CA SER A 130 5.37 -6.92 -12.25
C SER A 130 6.67 -6.21 -12.65
N ARG A 131 7.77 -6.97 -12.68
CA ARG A 131 9.12 -6.46 -12.99
C ARG A 131 9.22 -5.84 -14.38
N ASP A 132 8.68 -6.50 -15.38
CA ASP A 132 8.79 -6.03 -16.78
C ASP A 132 8.00 -4.74 -16.98
N GLU A 133 6.85 -4.60 -16.34
CA GLU A 133 6.03 -3.39 -16.43
C GLU A 133 6.71 -2.21 -15.71
N VAL A 134 7.35 -2.43 -14.58
CA VAL A 134 8.15 -1.38 -13.89
C VAL A 134 9.29 -0.92 -14.78
N LYS A 135 10.05 -1.85 -15.36
CA LYS A 135 11.14 -1.53 -16.29
C LYS A 135 10.63 -0.70 -17.48
N ALA A 136 9.51 -1.10 -18.07
CA ALA A 136 8.90 -0.37 -19.17
C ALA A 136 8.48 1.05 -18.80
N ARG A 137 7.89 1.24 -17.60
CA ARG A 137 7.48 2.59 -17.15
C ARG A 137 8.68 3.47 -16.82
N ARG A 138 9.69 2.95 -16.15
CA ARG A 138 10.90 3.71 -15.84
C ARG A 138 11.72 4.11 -17.08
N SER A 139 11.63 3.34 -18.16
CA SER A 139 12.27 3.70 -19.43
C SER A 139 11.53 4.83 -20.17
N ASP A 140 10.25 5.04 -19.86
CA ASP A 140 9.40 6.06 -20.49
C ASP A 140 8.93 7.09 -19.44
N LYS A 141 9.90 7.82 -18.87
CA LYS A 141 9.65 8.80 -17.80
C LYS A 141 8.73 9.95 -18.20
N ASN A 142 8.55 10.19 -19.48
CA ASN A 142 7.65 11.24 -19.98
C ASN A 142 6.19 10.79 -20.05
N SER A 143 5.90 9.53 -19.79
CA SER A 143 4.53 8.98 -19.85
C SER A 143 3.71 9.22 -18.58
N TYR A 144 4.33 9.65 -17.48
CA TYR A 144 3.67 9.94 -16.20
C TYR A 144 4.22 11.22 -15.57
N MET A 145 3.39 11.90 -14.77
CA MET A 145 3.69 13.22 -14.21
C MET A 145 3.50 13.28 -12.68
N GLY A 146 2.52 12.53 -12.16
CA GLY A 146 2.17 12.57 -10.75
C GLY A 146 2.97 11.57 -9.91
N ILE A 147 3.26 10.40 -10.47
CA ILE A 147 3.96 9.32 -9.77
C ILE A 147 5.43 9.67 -9.54
N ASN A 148 5.93 9.46 -8.33
CA ASN A 148 7.34 9.62 -7.99
C ASN A 148 8.17 8.42 -8.46
N ASP A 149 7.70 7.20 -8.21
CA ASP A 149 8.35 5.98 -8.69
C ASP A 149 7.39 4.79 -8.71
N PHE A 150 7.74 3.79 -9.52
CA PHE A 150 7.14 2.46 -9.55
C PHE A 150 8.09 1.50 -8.84
N ILE A 151 7.63 0.83 -7.79
CA ILE A 151 8.48 0.04 -6.90
C ILE A 151 8.03 -1.42 -6.92
N LEU A 152 9.00 -2.32 -7.06
CA LEU A 152 8.75 -3.75 -6.93
C LEU A 152 8.68 -4.14 -5.46
N ALA A 153 7.48 -4.51 -4.99
CA ALA A 153 7.19 -4.76 -3.59
C ALA A 153 7.89 -6.01 -3.02
N ASN A 154 8.30 -6.93 -3.88
CA ASN A 154 9.01 -8.16 -3.51
C ASN A 154 10.51 -8.11 -3.81
N THR A 155 11.11 -6.93 -3.75
CA THR A 155 12.56 -6.74 -3.97
C THR A 155 13.11 -5.71 -3.00
N LYS A 156 14.44 -5.64 -2.95
CA LYS A 156 15.18 -4.65 -2.15
C LYS A 156 14.71 -3.20 -2.35
N GLU A 157 14.12 -2.86 -3.50
CA GLU A 157 13.56 -1.52 -3.73
C GLU A 157 12.49 -1.15 -2.71
N TYR A 158 11.67 -2.14 -2.31
CA TYR A 158 10.67 -1.93 -1.27
C TYR A 158 11.30 -1.76 0.12
N ASP A 159 12.35 -2.54 0.42
CA ASP A 159 13.08 -2.38 1.68
C ASP A 159 13.72 -0.99 1.79
N ASP A 160 14.25 -0.48 0.68
CA ASP A 160 14.83 0.86 0.61
C ASP A 160 13.74 1.95 0.79
N LEU A 161 12.55 1.78 0.19
CA LEU A 161 11.40 2.64 0.44
C LEU A 161 10.99 2.62 1.92
N ILE A 162 10.86 1.46 2.53
CA ILE A 162 10.52 1.34 3.96
C ILE A 162 11.53 2.10 4.83
N ASN A 163 12.82 1.99 4.53
CA ASN A 163 13.86 2.72 5.25
C ASN A 163 13.73 4.25 5.05
N GLU A 164 13.30 4.72 3.89
CA GLU A 164 12.97 6.13 3.66
C GLU A 164 11.76 6.54 4.50
N LEU A 165 10.68 5.75 4.46
CA LEU A 165 9.43 6.05 5.19
C LEU A 165 9.64 6.11 6.70
N LYS A 166 10.49 5.26 7.28
CA LYS A 166 10.85 5.28 8.70
C LYS A 166 11.49 6.60 9.16
N ARG A 167 12.08 7.37 8.25
CA ARG A 167 12.66 8.68 8.53
C ARG A 167 11.65 9.81 8.50
N ILE A 168 10.45 9.53 8.01
CA ILE A 168 9.36 10.50 7.91
C ILE A 168 8.48 10.37 9.16
N ASN A 169 8.18 11.49 9.80
CA ASN A 169 7.27 11.48 10.94
C ASN A 169 5.84 11.22 10.48
N ILE A 170 5.45 9.95 10.44
CA ILE A 170 4.07 9.55 10.17
C ILE A 170 3.26 9.74 11.44
N SER A 171 2.13 10.42 11.34
CA SER A 171 1.29 10.75 12.49
C SER A 171 -0.18 10.54 12.19
N ALA A 172 -1.02 10.50 13.23
CA ALA A 172 -2.44 10.60 13.07
C ALA A 172 -2.82 11.99 12.52
N SER A 173 -3.84 12.06 11.66
CA SER A 173 -4.33 13.36 11.20
C SER A 173 -4.94 14.14 12.35
N GLU A 174 -4.70 15.45 12.37
CA GLU A 174 -5.22 16.37 13.39
C GLU A 174 -6.74 16.52 13.30
N SER A 175 -7.32 17.36 14.18
CA SER A 175 -8.77 17.60 14.33
C SER A 175 -9.49 18.12 13.08
N VAL A 176 -8.79 18.72 12.13
CA VAL A 176 -9.32 18.95 10.79
C VAL A 176 -9.22 17.63 10.03
N LYS A 177 -10.35 17.09 9.56
CA LYS A 177 -10.38 15.85 8.79
C LYS A 177 -9.63 16.01 7.48
N ILE A 178 -8.30 15.84 7.53
CA ILE A 178 -7.44 15.86 6.35
C ILE A 178 -7.56 14.55 5.59
N ILE A 179 -7.91 13.47 6.31
CA ILE A 179 -8.14 12.15 5.75
C ILE A 179 -9.55 11.70 6.11
N GLN A 180 -10.33 11.31 5.11
CA GLN A 180 -11.60 10.64 5.29
C GLN A 180 -11.47 9.19 4.86
N THR A 181 -11.96 8.29 5.69
CA THR A 181 -12.02 6.86 5.37
C THR A 181 -13.15 6.22 6.17
N ASP A 182 -13.90 5.32 5.54
CA ASP A 182 -15.02 4.60 6.16
C ASP A 182 -14.56 3.56 7.19
N ASN A 183 -13.98 4.03 8.31
CA ASN A 183 -13.47 3.19 9.41
C ASN A 183 -12.29 2.27 9.04
N LYS A 184 -11.52 2.63 8.01
CA LYS A 184 -10.36 1.85 7.55
C LYS A 184 -9.05 2.48 7.96
N VAL A 185 -8.94 2.87 9.22
CA VAL A 185 -7.68 3.27 9.83
C VAL A 185 -7.09 2.04 10.50
N TYR A 186 -5.89 1.70 10.13
CA TYR A 186 -5.12 0.63 10.74
C TYR A 186 -3.99 1.21 11.56
N ASP A 187 -3.96 0.84 12.82
CA ASP A 187 -2.77 0.84 13.64
C ASP A 187 -2.35 -0.61 13.92
N LYS A 188 -1.19 -0.78 14.51
CA LYS A 188 -0.66 -2.11 14.81
C LYS A 188 -1.64 -2.93 15.65
N LYS A 189 -2.19 -2.35 16.75
CA LYS A 189 -3.12 -3.02 17.65
C LYS A 189 -4.37 -3.51 16.91
N LYS A 190 -4.98 -2.64 16.08
CA LYS A 190 -6.16 -3.01 15.31
C LYS A 190 -5.88 -4.11 14.28
N ALA A 191 -4.70 -4.07 13.65
CA ALA A 191 -4.31 -5.13 12.73
C ALA A 191 -4.09 -6.46 13.48
N GLU A 192 -3.40 -6.44 14.62
CA GLU A 192 -3.22 -7.63 15.45
C GLU A 192 -4.56 -8.22 15.92
N GLU A 193 -5.53 -7.38 16.30
CA GLU A 193 -6.88 -7.83 16.69
C GLU A 193 -7.64 -8.47 15.54
N ILE A 194 -7.61 -7.86 14.34
CA ILE A 194 -8.36 -8.36 13.16
C ILE A 194 -7.78 -9.66 12.65
N TYR A 195 -6.46 -9.71 12.50
CA TYR A 195 -5.76 -10.85 11.88
C TYR A 195 -5.34 -11.93 12.88
N LYS A 196 -5.44 -11.64 14.20
CA LYS A 196 -5.01 -12.53 15.29
C LYS A 196 -3.53 -12.93 15.17
N ILE A 197 -2.68 -11.95 14.95
CA ILE A 197 -1.23 -12.09 14.78
C ILE A 197 -0.50 -11.10 15.68
N ILE A 198 0.80 -11.27 15.82
CA ILE A 198 1.73 -10.29 16.42
C ILE A 198 2.56 -9.71 15.27
N LEU A 199 2.58 -8.38 15.13
CA LEU A 199 3.32 -7.65 14.10
C LEU A 199 4.65 -7.09 14.63
#